data_ca090349fff3303f760eb7b5c435970d
#
_entry.id   ca090349fff3303f760eb7b5c435970d
#
_cell.length_a   1.000
_cell.length_b   1.000
_cell.length_c   1.000
_cell.angle_alpha   90.00
_cell.angle_beta   90.00
_cell.angle_gamma   90.00
#
_symmetry.space_group_name_H-M   'P 1'
#
loop_
_entity.id
_entity.type
_entity.pdbx_description
1 polymer ?
#
loop_
_entity_poly.entity_id
_entity_poly.type
_entity_poly.pdbx_seq_one_letter_code
_entity_poly.pdbx_strand_id
1 'polypeptide(L)'
;MKKIVKIGVGLLVFFSLPSMLFFSFIYLKYNEPLPTAKYDDSTQLMVDKIKSFINYEHFSKTDYISWTFKKRHHFKWYKNKSVCEVYWKNIKVKLDLNNQKNSLVYISENLINNSESKTYIKKAIKLFNNDSFWLVAPFKIEDEGTVLKTAVIDNKKALMVTYTKGGTTPGDTYVWLFDEKGNPKSFKMWVDLIPIGGLEASWNDWILTDSKIKLPTVHKIGPLELEIDQIVTKVSY
;
A
#
# COMPACT_ATOMS: atom_id res chain seq x y z
N MET A 1 12.34 -43.52 22.97
CA MET A 1 11.35 -42.84 22.13
C MET A 1 10.27 -42.06 22.92
N LYS A 2 9.44 -42.67 23.77
CA LYS A 2 8.35 -41.96 24.49
C LYS A 2 8.79 -40.74 25.33
N LYS A 3 9.98 -40.76 25.94
CA LYS A 3 10.51 -39.69 26.79
C LYS A 3 10.97 -38.46 25.94
N ILE A 4 11.61 -38.71 24.81
CA ILE A 4 12.06 -37.67 23.86
C ILE A 4 10.86 -36.97 23.24
N VAL A 5 9.83 -37.73 22.87
CA VAL A 5 8.57 -37.14 22.32
C VAL A 5 7.88 -36.24 23.36
N LYS A 6 7.80 -36.64 24.64
CA LYS A 6 7.25 -35.81 25.71
C LYS A 6 8.02 -34.53 25.92
N ILE A 7 9.35 -34.57 25.88
CA ILE A 7 10.21 -33.38 25.99
C ILE A 7 9.98 -32.47 24.78
N GLY A 8 9.95 -33.01 23.56
CA GLY A 8 9.68 -32.26 22.35
C GLY A 8 8.33 -31.55 22.37
N VAL A 9 7.26 -32.26 22.80
CA VAL A 9 5.92 -31.65 22.98
C VAL A 9 5.95 -30.58 24.07
N GLY A 10 6.62 -30.82 25.19
CA GLY A 10 6.73 -29.82 26.26
C GLY A 10 7.43 -28.54 25.81
N LEU A 11 8.52 -28.65 25.05
CA LEU A 11 9.21 -27.50 24.46
C LEU A 11 8.33 -26.76 23.45
N LEU A 12 7.63 -27.48 22.59
CA LEU A 12 6.73 -26.90 21.60
C LEU A 12 5.61 -26.10 22.29
N VAL A 13 4.98 -26.66 23.31
CA VAL A 13 3.94 -25.98 24.10
C VAL A 13 4.53 -24.77 24.84
N PHE A 14 5.70 -24.92 25.45
CA PHE A 14 6.37 -23.84 26.19
C PHE A 14 6.67 -22.62 25.33
N PHE A 15 7.04 -22.79 24.08
CA PHE A 15 7.32 -21.67 23.16
C PHE A 15 6.08 -21.19 22.40
N SER A 16 5.13 -22.07 22.06
CA SER A 16 3.95 -21.70 21.29
C SER A 16 2.87 -21.03 22.15
N LEU A 17 2.66 -21.49 23.38
CA LEU A 17 1.59 -20.99 24.25
C LEU A 17 1.76 -19.50 24.60
N PRO A 18 2.94 -19.01 25.04
CA PRO A 18 3.13 -17.56 25.29
C PRO A 18 2.94 -16.72 24.02
N SER A 19 3.43 -17.20 22.88
CA SER A 19 3.24 -16.52 21.59
C SER A 19 1.77 -16.45 21.22
N MET A 20 1.03 -17.52 21.36
CA MET A 20 -0.41 -17.56 21.08
C MET A 20 -1.19 -16.63 22.01
N LEU A 21 -0.88 -16.61 23.30
CA LEU A 21 -1.50 -15.72 24.27
C LEU A 21 -1.19 -14.25 23.96
N PHE A 22 0.05 -13.94 23.59
CA PHE A 22 0.47 -12.60 23.18
C PHE A 22 -0.28 -12.13 21.93
N PHE A 23 -0.32 -12.93 20.87
CA PHE A 23 -1.06 -12.60 19.66
C PHE A 23 -2.57 -12.49 19.90
N SER A 24 -3.15 -13.37 20.73
CA SER A 24 -4.56 -13.27 21.13
C SER A 24 -4.84 -11.98 21.89
N PHE A 25 -3.96 -11.60 22.82
CA PHE A 25 -4.07 -10.32 23.54
C PHE A 25 -4.01 -9.13 22.59
N ILE A 26 -3.04 -9.10 21.66
CA ILE A 26 -2.90 -8.03 20.64
C ILE A 26 -4.19 -7.97 19.79
N TYR A 27 -4.67 -9.11 19.32
CA TYR A 27 -5.90 -9.19 18.53
C TYR A 27 -7.10 -8.63 19.31
N LEU A 28 -7.35 -9.12 20.52
CA LEU A 28 -8.49 -8.69 21.34
C LEU A 28 -8.43 -7.21 21.72
N LYS A 29 -7.22 -6.65 21.86
CA LYS A 29 -7.01 -5.26 22.27
C LYS A 29 -7.11 -4.28 21.09
N TYR A 30 -6.64 -4.65 19.91
CA TYR A 30 -6.44 -3.71 18.79
C TYR A 30 -7.30 -4.01 17.57
N ASN A 31 -7.99 -5.16 17.52
CA ASN A 31 -8.85 -5.46 16.38
C ASN A 31 -10.17 -4.70 16.48
N GLU A 32 -10.40 -3.84 15.49
CA GLU A 32 -11.64 -3.08 15.37
C GLU A 32 -12.52 -3.66 14.25
N PRO A 33 -13.83 -3.76 14.44
CA PRO A 33 -14.75 -4.12 13.36
C PRO A 33 -14.76 -3.01 12.30
N LEU A 34 -15.02 -3.40 11.04
CA LEU A 34 -15.20 -2.41 9.98
C LEU A 34 -16.43 -1.53 10.33
N PRO A 35 -16.27 -0.18 10.34
CA PRO A 35 -17.37 0.70 10.68
C PRO A 35 -18.49 0.65 9.62
N THR A 36 -19.71 0.90 10.04
CA THR A 36 -20.82 1.08 9.11
C THR A 36 -20.61 2.37 8.31
N ALA A 37 -20.91 2.32 7.02
CA ALA A 37 -20.74 3.46 6.14
C ALA A 37 -21.82 3.52 5.05
N LYS A 38 -22.19 4.72 4.63
CA LYS A 38 -23.14 4.98 3.55
C LYS A 38 -22.61 6.07 2.63
N TYR A 39 -23.06 6.05 1.38
CA TYR A 39 -22.82 7.18 0.47
C TYR A 39 -23.75 8.34 0.86
N ASP A 40 -23.17 9.53 1.02
CA ASP A 40 -23.89 10.77 1.24
C ASP A 40 -23.11 11.97 0.60
N ASP A 41 -23.64 13.17 0.67
CA ASP A 41 -23.03 14.38 0.10
C ASP A 41 -21.62 14.65 0.66
N SER A 42 -21.36 14.21 1.89
CA SER A 42 -20.02 14.35 2.50
C SER A 42 -18.97 13.45 1.84
N THR A 43 -19.39 12.35 1.23
CA THR A 43 -18.49 11.46 0.50
C THR A 43 -17.78 12.24 -0.61
N GLN A 44 -18.55 12.90 -1.48
CA GLN A 44 -17.98 13.67 -2.59
C GLN A 44 -17.17 14.88 -2.09
N LEU A 45 -17.64 15.57 -1.06
CA LEU A 45 -16.90 16.70 -0.47
C LEU A 45 -15.52 16.29 0.05
N MET A 46 -15.39 15.10 0.67
CA MET A 46 -14.10 14.58 1.13
C MET A 46 -13.19 14.20 -0.04
N VAL A 47 -13.73 13.58 -1.09
CA VAL A 47 -12.99 13.26 -2.32
C VAL A 47 -12.43 14.53 -2.96
N ASP A 48 -13.26 15.57 -3.12
CA ASP A 48 -12.86 16.84 -3.74
C ASP A 48 -11.76 17.54 -2.91
N LYS A 49 -11.86 17.49 -1.58
CA LYS A 49 -10.80 18.01 -0.70
C LYS A 49 -9.48 17.25 -0.86
N ILE A 50 -9.51 15.93 -0.92
CA ILE A 50 -8.28 15.13 -1.18
C ILE A 50 -7.70 15.55 -2.54
N LYS A 51 -8.50 15.55 -3.59
CA LYS A 51 -8.05 15.90 -4.96
C LYS A 51 -7.44 17.30 -5.03
N SER A 52 -8.05 18.26 -4.36
CA SER A 52 -7.51 19.62 -4.26
C SER A 52 -6.19 19.66 -3.50
N PHE A 53 -6.10 18.94 -2.35
CA PHE A 53 -4.91 18.93 -1.51
C PHE A 53 -3.70 18.31 -2.23
N ILE A 54 -3.89 17.21 -2.98
CA ILE A 54 -2.81 16.49 -3.68
C ILE A 54 -2.47 17.06 -5.07
N ASN A 55 -3.22 18.08 -5.55
CA ASN A 55 -3.13 18.58 -6.92
C ASN A 55 -3.42 17.48 -7.96
N TYR A 56 -4.54 16.79 -7.83
CA TYR A 56 -4.92 15.59 -8.58
C TYR A 56 -4.77 15.75 -10.11
N GLU A 57 -5.17 16.90 -10.67
CA GLU A 57 -5.11 17.16 -12.13
C GLU A 57 -3.69 17.10 -12.69
N HIS A 58 -2.67 17.40 -11.89
CA HIS A 58 -1.27 17.29 -12.30
C HIS A 58 -0.80 15.83 -12.38
N PHE A 59 -1.45 14.91 -11.68
CA PHE A 59 -1.07 13.49 -11.70
C PHE A 59 -1.35 12.84 -13.06
N SER A 60 -2.45 13.19 -13.74
CA SER A 60 -2.73 12.70 -15.10
C SER A 60 -1.67 13.12 -16.11
N LYS A 61 -1.10 14.33 -15.92
CA LYS A 61 -0.04 14.91 -16.76
C LYS A 61 1.37 14.44 -16.38
N THR A 62 1.52 13.77 -15.24
CA THR A 62 2.82 13.23 -14.81
C THR A 62 3.07 11.91 -15.52
N ASP A 63 4.06 11.85 -16.39
CA ASP A 63 4.39 10.68 -17.20
C ASP A 63 5.33 9.70 -16.50
N TYR A 64 6.16 10.21 -15.58
CA TYR A 64 7.19 9.43 -14.92
C TYR A 64 7.21 9.71 -13.42
N ILE A 65 7.28 8.63 -12.63
CA ILE A 65 7.48 8.70 -11.18
C ILE A 65 8.52 7.63 -10.81
N SER A 66 9.59 8.03 -10.11
CA SER A 66 10.48 7.07 -9.48
C SER A 66 10.54 7.30 -7.97
N TRP A 67 10.75 6.24 -7.23
CA TRP A 67 10.89 6.28 -5.77
C TRP A 67 11.65 5.08 -5.25
N THR A 68 12.13 5.17 -4.02
CA THR A 68 12.69 4.05 -3.27
C THR A 68 11.87 3.81 -2.00
N PHE A 69 11.41 2.59 -1.79
CA PHE A 69 10.62 2.19 -0.64
C PHE A 69 11.49 1.46 0.38
N LYS A 70 11.55 2.00 1.62
CA LYS A 70 12.29 1.42 2.76
C LYS A 70 13.77 1.11 2.43
N LYS A 71 14.42 1.88 1.57
CA LYS A 71 15.80 1.67 1.10
C LYS A 71 16.06 0.26 0.51
N ARG A 72 15.01 -0.44 0.08
CA ARG A 72 15.09 -1.85 -0.38
C ARG A 72 14.60 -2.09 -1.79
N HIS A 73 13.53 -1.39 -2.18
CA HIS A 73 12.89 -1.55 -3.48
C HIS A 73 12.92 -0.21 -4.20
N HIS A 74 13.47 -0.19 -5.39
CA HIS A 74 13.48 1.01 -6.22
C HIS A 74 12.58 0.80 -7.42
N PHE A 75 11.80 1.85 -7.77
CA PHE A 75 10.81 1.81 -8.84
C PHE A 75 11.06 2.95 -9.82
N LYS A 76 10.84 2.66 -11.12
CA LYS A 76 10.77 3.65 -12.19
C LYS A 76 9.52 3.39 -12.99
N TRP A 77 8.49 4.19 -12.75
CA TRP A 77 7.18 4.01 -13.35
C TRP A 77 6.98 5.01 -14.50
N TYR A 78 6.94 4.48 -15.71
CA TYR A 78 6.64 5.19 -16.96
C TYR A 78 5.15 5.05 -17.24
N LYS A 79 4.33 5.97 -16.69
CA LYS A 79 2.87 5.91 -16.71
C LYS A 79 2.32 5.91 -18.14
N ASN A 80 2.82 6.82 -18.98
CA ASN A 80 2.42 6.94 -20.38
C ASN A 80 2.72 5.68 -21.23
N LYS A 81 3.67 4.84 -20.80
CA LYS A 81 4.06 3.58 -21.46
C LYS A 81 3.44 2.34 -20.80
N SER A 82 2.73 2.52 -19.67
CA SER A 82 2.24 1.41 -18.82
C SER A 82 3.35 0.42 -18.44
N VAL A 83 4.56 0.92 -18.13
CA VAL A 83 5.73 0.12 -17.77
C VAL A 83 6.26 0.56 -16.42
N CYS A 84 6.63 -0.41 -15.58
CA CYS A 84 7.36 -0.14 -14.35
C CYS A 84 8.60 -1.01 -14.26
N GLU A 85 9.77 -0.41 -14.06
CA GLU A 85 10.98 -1.13 -13.68
C GLU A 85 11.03 -1.25 -12.17
N VAL A 86 11.11 -2.48 -11.66
CA VAL A 86 11.14 -2.84 -10.24
C VAL A 86 12.49 -3.44 -9.91
N TYR A 87 13.19 -2.85 -8.95
CA TYR A 87 14.53 -3.25 -8.55
C TYR A 87 14.54 -3.72 -7.09
N TRP A 88 15.15 -4.85 -6.82
CA TRP A 88 15.49 -5.32 -5.46
C TRP A 88 16.74 -6.21 -5.50
N LYS A 89 17.68 -5.99 -4.56
CA LYS A 89 18.97 -6.66 -4.58
C LYS A 89 19.66 -6.48 -5.96
N ASN A 90 20.05 -7.58 -6.61
CA ASN A 90 20.64 -7.61 -7.96
C ASN A 90 19.61 -7.95 -9.06
N ILE A 91 18.32 -7.83 -8.77
CA ILE A 91 17.24 -8.19 -9.69
C ILE A 91 16.57 -6.92 -10.20
N LYS A 92 16.35 -6.87 -11.50
CA LYS A 92 15.50 -5.87 -12.19
C LYS A 92 14.41 -6.60 -12.96
N VAL A 93 13.16 -6.19 -12.77
CA VAL A 93 12.04 -6.64 -13.59
C VAL A 93 11.44 -5.42 -14.30
N LYS A 94 11.45 -5.44 -15.63
CA LYS A 94 10.70 -4.48 -16.45
C LYS A 94 9.30 -5.04 -16.64
N LEU A 95 8.36 -4.56 -15.81
CA LEU A 95 6.96 -4.95 -15.86
C LEU A 95 6.24 -4.24 -17.00
N ASP A 96 5.59 -4.98 -17.88
CA ASP A 96 4.51 -4.47 -18.71
C ASP A 96 3.20 -4.60 -17.88
N LEU A 97 2.62 -3.46 -17.52
CA LEU A 97 1.44 -3.41 -16.64
C LEU A 97 0.14 -3.79 -17.39
N ASN A 98 0.14 -3.70 -18.73
CA ASN A 98 -1.00 -4.10 -19.55
C ASN A 98 -0.96 -5.60 -19.87
N ASN A 99 0.26 -6.15 -20.11
CA ASN A 99 0.42 -7.57 -20.43
C ASN A 99 1.68 -8.15 -19.77
N GLN A 100 1.47 -8.80 -18.65
CA GLN A 100 2.56 -9.37 -17.85
C GLN A 100 3.46 -10.37 -18.62
N LYS A 101 2.97 -10.98 -19.71
CA LYS A 101 3.74 -11.91 -20.54
C LYS A 101 4.89 -11.22 -21.28
N ASN A 102 4.80 -9.90 -21.50
CA ASN A 102 5.83 -9.09 -22.14
C ASN A 102 6.89 -8.58 -21.15
N SER A 103 6.74 -8.89 -19.85
CA SER A 103 7.68 -8.46 -18.84
C SER A 103 9.02 -9.17 -18.96
N LEU A 104 10.11 -8.45 -18.69
CA LEU A 104 11.48 -8.95 -18.80
C LEU A 104 12.14 -8.99 -17.42
N VAL A 105 12.92 -10.04 -17.18
CA VAL A 105 13.64 -10.25 -15.90
C VAL A 105 15.15 -10.20 -16.16
N TYR A 106 15.86 -9.46 -15.33
CA TYR A 106 17.33 -9.37 -15.37
C TYR A 106 17.87 -9.72 -13.97
N ILE A 107 18.91 -10.53 -13.91
CA ILE A 107 19.68 -10.84 -12.71
C ILE A 107 21.13 -10.48 -12.97
N SER A 108 21.69 -9.57 -12.17
CA SER A 108 23.04 -9.01 -12.40
C SER A 108 23.23 -8.58 -13.85
N GLU A 109 22.26 -7.79 -14.39
CA GLU A 109 22.18 -7.24 -15.75
C GLU A 109 22.00 -8.29 -16.87
N ASN A 110 21.99 -9.57 -16.58
CA ASN A 110 21.77 -10.62 -17.57
C ASN A 110 20.27 -10.92 -17.72
N LEU A 111 19.77 -10.90 -18.96
CA LEU A 111 18.38 -11.26 -19.28
C LEU A 111 18.15 -12.75 -18.97
N ILE A 112 17.10 -13.02 -18.19
CA ILE A 112 16.68 -14.39 -17.82
C ILE A 112 15.33 -14.68 -18.51
N ASN A 113 15.31 -15.75 -19.30
CA ASN A 113 14.11 -16.22 -19.98
C ASN A 113 13.92 -17.74 -19.77
N ASN A 114 13.64 -18.12 -18.53
CA ASN A 114 13.41 -19.49 -18.11
C ASN A 114 12.15 -19.59 -17.23
N SER A 115 11.85 -20.76 -16.70
CA SER A 115 10.69 -21.02 -15.84
C SER A 115 10.66 -20.15 -14.58
N GLU A 116 11.82 -19.73 -14.06
CA GLU A 116 11.94 -18.91 -12.85
C GLU A 116 11.47 -17.47 -13.10
N SER A 117 11.55 -16.95 -14.36
CA SER A 117 11.14 -15.61 -14.72
C SER A 117 9.72 -15.30 -14.24
N LYS A 118 8.79 -16.26 -14.33
CA LYS A 118 7.40 -16.09 -13.85
C LYS A 118 7.33 -15.78 -12.35
N THR A 119 8.21 -16.38 -11.55
CA THR A 119 8.27 -16.13 -10.10
C THR A 119 8.74 -14.72 -9.79
N TYR A 120 9.76 -14.23 -10.51
CA TYR A 120 10.25 -12.86 -10.36
C TYR A 120 9.22 -11.82 -10.82
N ILE A 121 8.53 -12.05 -11.94
CA ILE A 121 7.45 -11.17 -12.45
C ILE A 121 6.32 -11.10 -11.41
N LYS A 122 5.83 -12.24 -10.90
CA LYS A 122 4.79 -12.29 -9.87
C LYS A 122 5.21 -11.53 -8.60
N LYS A 123 6.47 -11.65 -8.20
CA LYS A 123 7.01 -10.91 -7.06
C LYS A 123 7.07 -9.41 -7.35
N ALA A 124 7.56 -8.99 -8.52
CA ALA A 124 7.64 -7.58 -8.91
C ALA A 124 6.26 -6.91 -8.91
N ILE A 125 5.21 -7.61 -9.41
CA ILE A 125 3.83 -7.12 -9.37
C ILE A 125 3.37 -6.89 -7.93
N LYS A 126 3.63 -7.85 -7.03
CA LYS A 126 3.27 -7.72 -5.61
C LYS A 126 3.99 -6.54 -4.97
N LEU A 127 5.29 -6.37 -5.24
CA LEU A 127 6.06 -5.24 -4.74
C LEU A 127 5.52 -3.92 -5.28
N PHE A 128 5.28 -3.83 -6.59
CA PHE A 128 4.73 -2.62 -7.19
C PHE A 128 3.36 -2.25 -6.60
N ASN A 129 2.43 -3.19 -6.52
CA ASN A 129 1.09 -2.94 -5.99
C ASN A 129 1.14 -2.50 -4.52
N ASN A 130 1.91 -3.20 -3.68
CA ASN A 130 2.00 -2.89 -2.26
C ASN A 130 2.74 -1.58 -1.99
N ASP A 131 3.91 -1.39 -2.61
CA ASP A 131 4.78 -0.27 -2.27
C ASP A 131 4.32 1.03 -2.92
N SER A 132 3.68 0.97 -4.12
CA SER A 132 3.08 2.15 -4.74
C SER A 132 1.84 2.65 -3.99
N PHE A 133 1.10 1.77 -3.30
CA PHE A 133 -0.03 2.18 -2.46
C PHE A 133 0.37 3.28 -1.48
N TRP A 134 1.48 3.11 -0.78
CA TRP A 134 1.98 4.06 0.21
C TRP A 134 2.33 5.44 -0.36
N LEU A 135 2.53 5.55 -1.67
CA LEU A 135 2.86 6.80 -2.35
C LEU A 135 1.66 7.40 -3.10
N VAL A 136 0.91 6.57 -3.85
CA VAL A 136 -0.06 7.07 -4.83
C VAL A 136 -1.51 6.69 -4.55
N ALA A 137 -1.83 6.01 -3.44
CA ALA A 137 -3.22 5.70 -3.11
C ALA A 137 -4.16 6.92 -3.11
N PRO A 138 -3.72 8.14 -2.69
CA PRO A 138 -4.54 9.33 -2.80
C PRO A 138 -5.02 9.68 -4.20
N PHE A 139 -4.28 9.28 -5.23
CA PHE A 139 -4.63 9.50 -6.63
C PHE A 139 -5.48 8.38 -7.23
N LYS A 140 -5.74 7.32 -6.48
CA LYS A 140 -6.46 6.11 -6.92
C LYS A 140 -7.82 5.92 -6.26
N ILE A 141 -8.30 6.93 -5.56
CA ILE A 141 -9.56 6.88 -4.81
C ILE A 141 -10.80 6.78 -5.72
N GLU A 142 -10.69 7.18 -6.98
CA GLU A 142 -11.75 7.09 -7.98
C GLU A 142 -11.41 6.13 -9.14
N ASP A 143 -10.41 5.26 -8.98
CA ASP A 143 -10.09 4.23 -9.98
C ASP A 143 -11.27 3.26 -10.16
N GLU A 144 -11.36 2.63 -11.32
CA GLU A 144 -12.39 1.62 -11.60
C GLU A 144 -12.36 0.50 -10.53
N GLY A 145 -13.53 0.22 -9.95
CA GLY A 145 -13.67 -0.77 -8.88
C GLY A 145 -13.42 -0.22 -7.48
N THR A 146 -13.32 1.10 -7.32
CA THR A 146 -13.32 1.73 -6.01
C THR A 146 -14.75 2.05 -5.57
N VAL A 147 -15.10 1.70 -4.33
CA VAL A 147 -16.38 2.02 -3.71
C VAL A 147 -16.12 3.01 -2.57
N LEU A 148 -16.78 4.17 -2.64
CA LEU A 148 -16.62 5.28 -1.70
C LEU A 148 -17.86 5.43 -0.83
N LYS A 149 -17.67 5.60 0.49
CA LYS A 149 -18.74 5.85 1.46
C LYS A 149 -18.26 6.77 2.56
N THR A 150 -19.18 7.44 3.23
CA THR A 150 -18.92 8.16 4.47
C THR A 150 -19.08 7.23 5.66
N ALA A 151 -18.05 7.11 6.48
CA ALA A 151 -18.06 6.49 7.79
C ALA A 151 -17.98 7.55 8.88
N VAL A 152 -18.21 7.17 10.13
CA VAL A 152 -17.98 8.01 11.31
C VAL A 152 -16.99 7.32 12.23
N ILE A 153 -15.87 7.97 12.53
CA ILE A 153 -14.85 7.54 13.49
C ILE A 153 -14.68 8.66 14.53
N ASP A 154 -14.78 8.34 15.79
CA ASP A 154 -14.65 9.28 16.92
C ASP A 154 -15.48 10.55 16.72
N ASN A 155 -16.74 10.39 16.32
CA ASN A 155 -17.71 11.47 16.02
C ASN A 155 -17.27 12.41 14.86
N LYS A 156 -16.28 12.03 14.05
CA LYS A 156 -15.85 12.78 12.86
C LYS A 156 -16.15 11.99 11.59
N LYS A 157 -16.54 12.71 10.53
CA LYS A 157 -16.72 12.10 9.21
C LYS A 157 -15.38 11.66 8.64
N ALA A 158 -15.36 10.47 8.06
CA ALA A 158 -14.21 9.81 7.47
C ALA A 158 -14.60 9.21 6.12
N LEU A 159 -13.67 9.16 5.16
CA LEU A 159 -13.90 8.59 3.84
C LEU A 159 -13.52 7.10 3.85
N MET A 160 -14.49 6.21 3.70
CA MET A 160 -14.24 4.80 3.48
C MET A 160 -14.01 4.54 1.99
N VAL A 161 -12.88 3.92 1.68
CA VAL A 161 -12.43 3.56 0.32
C VAL A 161 -12.24 2.05 0.28
N THR A 162 -13.04 1.35 -0.51
CA THR A 162 -12.92 -0.10 -0.72
C THR A 162 -12.50 -0.38 -2.16
N TYR A 163 -11.38 -1.07 -2.35
CA TYR A 163 -10.88 -1.47 -3.66
C TYR A 163 -11.44 -2.86 -4.01
N THR A 164 -12.48 -2.92 -4.86
CA THR A 164 -13.14 -4.19 -5.22
C THR A 164 -12.51 -4.88 -6.41
N LYS A 165 -11.65 -4.18 -7.16
CA LYS A 165 -10.92 -4.68 -8.32
C LYS A 165 -9.47 -4.19 -8.31
N GLY A 166 -8.62 -4.89 -9.05
CA GLY A 166 -7.19 -4.54 -9.17
C GLY A 166 -6.38 -4.88 -7.92
N GLY A 167 -5.10 -4.47 -7.94
CA GLY A 167 -4.19 -4.74 -6.84
C GLY A 167 -3.88 -6.22 -6.63
N THR A 168 -3.47 -6.56 -5.41
CA THR A 168 -3.13 -7.94 -5.02
C THR A 168 -4.22 -8.57 -4.14
N THR A 169 -5.00 -7.74 -3.45
CA THR A 169 -6.00 -8.11 -2.44
C THR A 169 -7.30 -7.33 -2.68
N PRO A 170 -8.12 -7.71 -3.68
CA PRO A 170 -9.44 -7.11 -3.89
C PRO A 170 -10.33 -7.32 -2.66
N GLY A 171 -11.00 -6.25 -2.20
CA GLY A 171 -11.80 -6.23 -0.99
C GLY A 171 -11.18 -5.42 0.14
N ASP A 172 -9.89 -5.11 0.06
CA ASP A 172 -9.22 -4.25 1.04
C ASP A 172 -9.94 -2.92 1.21
N THR A 173 -10.16 -2.54 2.45
CA THR A 173 -10.89 -1.33 2.83
C THR A 173 -10.03 -0.44 3.72
N TYR A 174 -10.06 0.84 3.40
CA TYR A 174 -9.33 1.89 4.11
C TYR A 174 -10.30 2.99 4.52
N VAL A 175 -10.21 3.47 5.77
CA VAL A 175 -11.02 4.58 6.26
C VAL A 175 -10.08 5.77 6.52
N TRP A 176 -10.19 6.79 5.68
CA TRP A 176 -9.32 7.96 5.66
C TRP A 176 -9.80 8.99 6.67
N LEU A 177 -8.89 9.42 7.52
CA LEU A 177 -9.09 10.41 8.55
C LEU A 177 -8.46 11.74 8.14
N PHE A 178 -9.07 12.83 8.55
CA PHE A 178 -8.70 14.17 8.15
C PHE A 178 -8.29 15.03 9.35
N ASP A 179 -7.41 16.00 9.12
CA ASP A 179 -7.11 17.05 10.07
C ASP A 179 -8.25 18.08 10.15
N GLU A 180 -8.10 19.10 10.99
CA GLU A 180 -9.10 20.17 11.16
C GLU A 180 -9.30 21.02 9.90
N LYS A 181 -8.32 21.05 8.99
CA LYS A 181 -8.39 21.73 7.69
C LYS A 181 -9.03 20.87 6.61
N GLY A 182 -9.27 19.59 6.91
CA GLY A 182 -9.81 18.59 5.97
C GLY A 182 -8.76 17.97 5.05
N ASN A 183 -7.47 18.06 5.40
CA ASN A 183 -6.41 17.36 4.66
C ASN A 183 -6.27 15.92 5.15
N PRO A 184 -5.85 14.98 4.29
CA PRO A 184 -5.55 13.61 4.69
C PRO A 184 -4.49 13.57 5.79
N LYS A 185 -4.83 12.98 6.95
CA LYS A 185 -3.95 12.86 8.12
C LYS A 185 -3.45 11.44 8.31
N SER A 186 -4.36 10.49 8.25
CA SER A 186 -4.10 9.07 8.45
C SER A 186 -5.19 8.23 7.82
N PHE A 187 -5.03 6.92 7.85
CA PHE A 187 -6.08 5.99 7.48
C PHE A 187 -6.02 4.76 8.37
N LYS A 188 -7.18 4.19 8.68
CA LYS A 188 -7.32 2.86 9.27
C LYS A 188 -7.54 1.84 8.17
N MET A 189 -7.00 0.62 8.33
CA MET A 189 -7.04 -0.41 7.29
C MET A 189 -7.68 -1.72 7.78
N TRP A 190 -8.50 -2.30 6.91
CA TRP A 190 -9.05 -3.65 7.00
C TRP A 190 -8.64 -4.37 5.72
N VAL A 191 -7.56 -5.13 5.79
CA VAL A 191 -6.87 -5.71 4.63
C VAL A 191 -6.55 -7.17 4.89
N ASP A 192 -6.68 -8.02 3.89
CA ASP A 192 -6.45 -9.47 4.01
C ASP A 192 -5.04 -9.83 4.51
N LEU A 193 -4.06 -8.99 4.21
CA LEU A 193 -2.67 -9.23 4.59
C LEU A 193 -2.43 -9.12 6.10
N ILE A 194 -3.28 -8.38 6.83
CA ILE A 194 -3.10 -8.07 8.25
C ILE A 194 -4.33 -8.60 9.01
N PRO A 195 -4.16 -9.54 9.97
CA PRO A 195 -5.29 -10.16 10.66
C PRO A 195 -5.95 -9.25 11.70
N ILE A 196 -5.52 -8.00 11.84
CA ILE A 196 -6.05 -7.01 12.77
C ILE A 196 -6.70 -5.90 11.97
N GLY A 197 -8.01 -5.75 12.06
CA GLY A 197 -8.74 -4.65 11.45
C GLY A 197 -8.57 -3.34 12.23
N GLY A 198 -8.62 -2.21 11.53
CA GLY A 198 -8.53 -0.89 12.14
C GLY A 198 -7.11 -0.41 12.44
N LEU A 199 -6.08 -1.13 11.98
CA LEU A 199 -4.70 -0.67 12.15
C LEU A 199 -4.51 0.67 11.44
N GLU A 200 -4.04 1.67 12.18
CA GLU A 200 -3.89 3.03 11.68
C GLU A 200 -2.46 3.27 11.13
N ALA A 201 -2.39 3.92 9.97
CA ALA A 201 -1.16 4.45 9.38
C ALA A 201 -1.33 5.93 9.07
N SER A 202 -0.28 6.72 9.28
CA SER A 202 -0.31 8.16 9.02
C SER A 202 0.05 8.51 7.57
N TRP A 203 -0.38 9.70 7.14
CA TRP A 203 0.10 10.40 5.95
C TRP A 203 0.96 11.58 6.40
N ASN A 204 2.28 11.44 6.43
CA ASN A 204 3.19 12.49 6.90
C ASN A 204 4.15 12.95 5.81
N ASP A 205 4.78 14.09 6.08
CA ASP A 205 5.88 14.66 5.31
C ASP A 205 5.54 14.75 3.81
N TRP A 206 4.43 15.44 3.53
CA TRP A 206 3.99 15.70 2.16
C TRP A 206 4.95 16.64 1.45
N ILE A 207 5.49 16.21 0.33
CA ILE A 207 6.35 17.02 -0.55
C ILE A 207 5.59 17.47 -1.78
N LEU A 208 5.85 18.69 -2.24
CA LEU A 208 5.43 19.16 -3.56
C LEU A 208 6.53 18.81 -4.56
N THR A 209 6.22 17.99 -5.54
CA THR A 209 7.18 17.51 -6.55
C THR A 209 7.33 18.50 -7.72
N ASP A 210 8.30 18.25 -8.61
CA ASP A 210 8.51 19.06 -9.82
C ASP A 210 7.29 19.02 -10.76
N SER A 211 6.56 17.91 -10.81
CA SER A 211 5.29 17.77 -11.55
C SER A 211 4.11 18.44 -10.84
N LYS A 212 4.33 19.17 -9.74
CA LYS A 212 3.31 19.88 -8.95
C LYS A 212 2.30 18.97 -8.25
N ILE A 213 2.52 17.66 -8.14
CA ILE A 213 1.72 16.77 -7.30
C ILE A 213 2.29 16.73 -5.88
N LYS A 214 1.42 16.54 -4.88
CA LYS A 214 1.85 16.30 -3.50
C LYS A 214 1.86 14.82 -3.21
N LEU A 215 2.99 14.34 -2.70
CA LEU A 215 3.21 12.92 -2.35
C LEU A 215 3.60 12.80 -0.88
N PRO A 216 3.03 11.84 -0.12
CA PRO A 216 3.46 11.56 1.24
C PRO A 216 4.77 10.76 1.21
N THR A 217 5.67 11.02 2.14
CA THR A 217 6.99 10.37 2.16
C THR A 217 7.25 9.53 3.41
N VAL A 218 6.44 9.72 4.45
CA VAL A 218 6.57 9.00 5.73
C VAL A 218 5.22 8.49 6.22
N HIS A 219 5.18 7.24 6.66
CA HIS A 219 4.00 6.62 7.26
C HIS A 219 4.38 5.95 8.58
N LYS A 220 3.65 6.28 9.66
CA LYS A 220 3.83 5.65 10.97
C LYS A 220 2.71 4.66 11.24
N ILE A 221 3.09 3.44 11.61
CA ILE A 221 2.17 2.36 11.99
C ILE A 221 2.62 1.87 13.37
N GLY A 222 2.00 2.39 14.43
CA GLY A 222 2.48 2.17 15.79
C GLY A 222 3.97 2.58 15.93
N PRO A 223 4.87 1.66 16.33
CA PRO A 223 6.30 1.95 16.45
C PRO A 223 7.08 1.87 15.11
N LEU A 224 6.44 1.43 14.04
CA LEU A 224 7.08 1.27 12.74
C LEU A 224 6.96 2.55 11.93
N GLU A 225 8.05 2.89 11.22
CA GLU A 225 8.08 3.99 10.26
C GLU A 225 8.44 3.45 8.87
N LEU A 226 7.65 3.82 7.88
CA LEU A 226 7.88 3.49 6.47
C LEU A 226 8.30 4.76 5.76
N GLU A 227 9.53 4.79 5.25
CA GLU A 227 10.08 5.89 4.49
C GLU A 227 10.04 5.61 2.99
N ILE A 228 9.71 6.64 2.22
CA ILE A 228 9.78 6.67 0.77
C ILE A 228 10.70 7.82 0.37
N ASP A 229 11.79 7.51 -0.27
CA ASP A 229 12.83 8.46 -0.62
C ASP A 229 13.16 8.46 -2.12
N GLN A 230 14.10 9.32 -2.55
CA GLN A 230 14.56 9.44 -3.94
C GLN A 230 13.40 9.65 -4.95
N ILE A 231 12.39 10.43 -4.55
CA ILE A 231 11.23 10.70 -5.40
C ILE A 231 11.61 11.67 -6.50
N VAL A 232 11.39 11.25 -7.74
CA VAL A 232 11.53 12.10 -8.93
C VAL A 232 10.27 11.99 -9.76
N THR A 233 9.73 13.12 -10.21
CA THR A 233 8.56 13.16 -11.09
C THR A 233 8.84 14.00 -12.33
N LYS A 234 8.26 13.61 -13.49
CA LYS A 234 8.38 14.37 -14.76
C LYS A 234 7.06 14.37 -15.50
N VAL A 235 6.73 15.51 -16.11
CA VAL A 235 5.53 15.70 -16.96
C VAL A 235 5.76 15.13 -18.36
N SER A 236 7.00 15.09 -18.84
CA SER A 236 7.37 14.49 -20.14
C SER A 236 8.59 13.62 -19.97
N TYR A 237 8.52 12.37 -20.49
CA TYR A 237 9.62 11.41 -20.41
C TYR A 237 9.61 10.44 -21.60
#